data_bdbc8b410b163d6441e196c3d9b7c37d
#
_entry.id   bdbc8b410b163d6441e196c3d9b7c37d
#
_cell.length_a   1.000
_cell.length_b   1.000
_cell.length_c   1.000
_cell.angle_alpha   90.00
_cell.angle_beta   90.00
_cell.angle_gamma   90.00
#
_symmetry.space_group_name_H-M   'P 1'
#
loop_
_entity.id
_entity.type
_entity.pdbx_description
1 polymer ?
#
loop_
_entity_poly.entity_id
_entity_poly.type
_entity_poly.pdbx_seq_one_letter_code
_entity_poly.pdbx_strand_id
1 'polypeptide(L)'
;MFLIWNGLISKRMKKRWVVKDQGDIAVVKQLAGVLGVSESLANLMVQRNITTADEAQSFFKPSLDYLHDPFLMKDMDIAVERISTAVKKNEKILVYGDYDVDGTTAVALMYSFLKDQYSNVEFYIPDRYKEGYGVSFQGLDFACQNNCKVVITLDCGIKAVEKVKYARSKGLDVIICDHHYPGDEIPKAVAVLDPKQPLCHYPYKELSGCGVGFKLIQAYSRVHGIPFSAIYHYLDLVAVSIASDIVPITGENRVMAYFGLKQLNEFPRTGLKELIRESEVTKALTIEDVVFKIGPRINAAGRMETGSKAVDLLISSDTRLATGISKEINNFNIERRSTDRIITSEAMRMISEDQRTVNSRTTVLYNPLWKKGVIGIVASRLIETYYRPTVILTESNGFATGSARSVHGYDLYQAIESCSDLLESFGGHMYAAGLTLKKENIQLFMERFEEYVHGTITEDQLVPRVFIDTELSFSEINEDFFKTMNQFQPFGPENMSPVFVSRNVFDTGAGRMVGSSGEHLKLDLCQESTGQKSFSAIAFSQANHFEYIKGGNPFDICYSLEMNEFRGNKNLQLNIRDIKTPGE
;
A
#
# COMPACT_ATOMS: atom_id res chain seq x y z
N MET A 1 -2.37 -30.49 -9.17
CA MET A 1 -2.00 -30.74 -7.77
C MET A 1 -2.74 -29.76 -6.85
N PHE A 2 -4.09 -29.82 -6.88
CA PHE A 2 -5.05 -28.91 -6.21
C PHE A 2 -5.96 -29.67 -5.22
N LEU A 3 -5.54 -30.87 -4.78
CA LEU A 3 -6.43 -31.84 -4.12
C LEU A 3 -6.26 -31.96 -2.60
N ILE A 4 -5.56 -31.07 -1.91
CA ILE A 4 -5.37 -31.17 -0.43
C ILE A 4 -6.06 -30.03 0.34
N TRP A 5 -6.87 -29.20 -0.30
CA TRP A 5 -7.61 -28.12 0.38
C TRP A 5 -9.01 -28.54 0.89
N ASN A 6 -9.45 -29.76 0.64
CA ASN A 6 -10.82 -30.22 0.90
C ASN A 6 -11.08 -30.83 2.29
N GLY A 7 -10.19 -30.66 3.27
CA GLY A 7 -10.35 -31.27 4.61
C GLY A 7 -10.53 -30.30 5.79
N LEU A 8 -10.19 -29.03 5.64
CA LEU A 8 -10.40 -28.01 6.66
C LEU A 8 -11.46 -27.04 6.14
N ILE A 9 -12.73 -27.33 6.41
CA ILE A 9 -13.78 -26.31 6.40
C ILE A 9 -13.37 -25.32 7.50
N SER A 10 -12.56 -24.33 7.13
CA SER A 10 -12.34 -23.15 7.96
C SER A 10 -13.74 -22.61 8.26
N LYS A 11 -14.16 -22.70 9.52
CA LYS A 11 -15.35 -22.00 10.00
C LYS A 11 -15.14 -20.55 9.60
N ARG A 12 -15.84 -20.08 8.55
CA ARG A 12 -15.68 -18.71 8.08
C ARG A 12 -15.90 -17.78 9.26
N MET A 13 -14.97 -16.89 9.52
CA MET A 13 -15.10 -15.91 10.59
C MET A 13 -16.30 -15.02 10.30
N LYS A 14 -17.22 -14.90 11.25
CA LYS A 14 -18.30 -13.91 11.17
C LYS A 14 -17.67 -12.53 11.11
N LYS A 15 -18.12 -11.70 10.17
CA LYS A 15 -17.66 -10.33 10.05
C LYS A 15 -18.66 -9.37 10.70
N ARG A 16 -18.16 -8.36 11.39
CA ARG A 16 -18.99 -7.27 11.87
C ARG A 16 -19.15 -6.23 10.77
N TRP A 17 -20.39 -5.89 10.46
CA TRP A 17 -20.69 -4.76 9.59
C TRP A 17 -20.72 -3.48 10.42
N VAL A 18 -19.95 -2.50 9.99
CA VAL A 18 -19.85 -1.19 10.61
C VAL A 18 -20.26 -0.16 9.58
N VAL A 19 -21.46 0.37 9.69
CA VAL A 19 -21.89 1.49 8.86
C VAL A 19 -21.16 2.73 9.39
N LYS A 20 -20.45 3.43 8.50
CA LYS A 20 -19.76 4.67 8.82
C LYS A 20 -20.76 5.75 9.23
N ASP A 21 -20.32 6.69 10.03
CA ASP A 21 -21.11 7.86 10.35
C ASP A 21 -21.55 8.55 9.05
N GLN A 22 -22.85 8.84 8.96
CA GLN A 22 -23.39 9.55 7.81
C GLN A 22 -23.07 11.03 7.94
N GLY A 23 -22.85 11.70 6.80
CA GLY A 23 -22.60 13.12 6.78
C GLY A 23 -23.77 13.93 7.34
N ASP A 24 -23.51 15.19 7.71
CA ASP A 24 -24.56 16.11 8.11
C ASP A 24 -25.66 16.16 7.03
N ILE A 25 -26.89 15.86 7.41
CA ILE A 25 -28.02 15.69 6.46
C ILE A 25 -28.34 16.98 5.70
N ALA A 26 -28.11 18.15 6.31
CA ALA A 26 -28.35 19.44 5.67
C ALA A 26 -27.28 19.69 4.59
N VAL A 27 -26.02 19.39 4.90
CA VAL A 27 -24.89 19.49 3.96
C VAL A 27 -25.07 18.49 2.81
N VAL A 28 -25.44 17.24 3.11
CA VAL A 28 -25.70 16.21 2.09
C VAL A 28 -26.81 16.66 1.13
N LYS A 29 -27.95 17.14 1.63
CA LYS A 29 -29.06 17.61 0.79
C LYS A 29 -28.71 18.83 -0.04
N GLN A 30 -28.00 19.80 0.57
CA GLN A 30 -27.52 20.97 -0.16
C GLN A 30 -26.58 20.58 -1.29
N LEU A 31 -25.60 19.74 -1.02
CA LEU A 31 -24.61 19.28 -2.00
C LEU A 31 -25.27 18.48 -3.13
N ALA A 32 -26.19 17.57 -2.78
CA ALA A 32 -26.97 16.79 -3.75
C ALA A 32 -27.77 17.70 -4.69
N GLY A 33 -28.45 18.73 -4.15
CA GLY A 33 -29.22 19.69 -4.94
C GLY A 33 -28.36 20.55 -5.86
N VAL A 34 -27.23 21.06 -5.38
CA VAL A 34 -26.32 21.91 -6.17
C VAL A 34 -25.63 21.12 -7.29
N LEU A 35 -25.23 19.87 -7.02
CA LEU A 35 -24.49 19.05 -7.97
C LEU A 35 -25.41 18.19 -8.86
N GLY A 36 -26.70 18.10 -8.55
CA GLY A 36 -27.65 17.27 -9.30
C GLY A 36 -27.38 15.77 -9.16
N VAL A 37 -26.90 15.31 -8.00
CA VAL A 37 -26.58 13.91 -7.71
C VAL A 37 -27.49 13.33 -6.62
N SER A 38 -27.52 12.00 -6.45
CA SER A 38 -28.27 11.37 -5.35
C SER A 38 -27.70 11.75 -3.97
N GLU A 39 -28.55 11.71 -2.93
CA GLU A 39 -28.12 11.92 -1.55
C GLU A 39 -27.05 10.89 -1.14
N SER A 40 -27.14 9.65 -1.63
CA SER A 40 -26.13 8.61 -1.37
C SER A 40 -24.74 9.02 -1.90
N LEU A 41 -24.66 9.58 -3.11
CA LEU A 41 -23.40 10.08 -3.68
C LEU A 41 -22.89 11.33 -2.95
N ALA A 42 -23.77 12.25 -2.59
CA ALA A 42 -23.41 13.43 -1.80
C ALA A 42 -22.91 13.04 -0.40
N ASN A 43 -23.51 12.03 0.23
CA ASN A 43 -23.03 11.49 1.50
C ASN A 43 -21.61 10.92 1.39
N LEU A 44 -21.30 10.19 0.32
CA LEU A 44 -19.93 9.73 0.06
C LEU A 44 -18.92 10.88 -0.05
N MET A 45 -19.33 12.04 -0.58
CA MET A 45 -18.49 13.24 -0.65
C MET A 45 -18.27 13.81 0.76
N VAL A 46 -19.35 13.98 1.55
CA VAL A 46 -19.26 14.53 2.90
C VAL A 46 -18.40 13.65 3.82
N GLN A 47 -18.51 12.31 3.70
CA GLN A 47 -17.64 11.37 4.41
C GLN A 47 -16.16 11.51 4.05
N ARG A 48 -15.83 12.16 2.93
CA ARG A 48 -14.47 12.49 2.46
C ARG A 48 -14.09 13.95 2.71
N ASN A 49 -14.84 14.63 3.59
CA ASN A 49 -14.67 16.05 3.91
C ASN A 49 -14.86 16.97 2.70
N ILE A 50 -15.67 16.56 1.72
CA ILE A 50 -16.08 17.40 0.58
C ILE A 50 -17.47 17.94 0.90
N THR A 51 -17.56 19.19 1.33
CA THR A 51 -18.77 19.79 1.90
C THR A 51 -19.33 20.93 1.07
N THR A 52 -18.55 21.42 0.10
CA THR A 52 -18.92 22.53 -0.78
C THR A 52 -18.83 22.13 -2.26
N ALA A 53 -19.50 22.88 -3.12
CA ALA A 53 -19.44 22.67 -4.58
C ALA A 53 -18.02 22.92 -5.14
N ASP A 54 -17.28 23.88 -4.59
CA ASP A 54 -15.93 24.20 -5.01
C ASP A 54 -14.95 23.07 -4.65
N GLU A 55 -15.08 22.50 -3.44
CA GLU A 55 -14.32 21.31 -3.03
C GLU A 55 -14.65 20.11 -3.92
N ALA A 56 -15.94 19.90 -4.23
CA ALA A 56 -16.36 18.84 -5.15
C ALA A 56 -15.78 19.07 -6.57
N GLN A 57 -15.81 20.28 -7.08
CA GLN A 57 -15.20 20.61 -8.36
C GLN A 57 -13.70 20.31 -8.37
N SER A 58 -12.98 20.72 -7.33
CA SER A 58 -11.53 20.47 -7.19
C SER A 58 -11.22 18.97 -7.09
N PHE A 59 -12.05 18.22 -6.38
CA PHE A 59 -11.90 16.77 -6.22
C PHE A 59 -12.16 16.00 -7.52
N PHE A 60 -13.23 16.35 -8.25
CA PHE A 60 -13.62 15.64 -9.49
C PHE A 60 -12.87 16.13 -10.73
N LYS A 61 -12.25 17.29 -10.68
CA LYS A 61 -11.42 17.87 -11.75
C LYS A 61 -10.02 18.20 -11.23
N PRO A 62 -9.18 17.21 -10.91
CA PRO A 62 -7.82 17.45 -10.46
C PRO A 62 -7.06 18.33 -11.45
N SER A 63 -6.35 19.35 -10.93
CA SER A 63 -5.45 20.22 -11.70
C SER A 63 -4.05 20.19 -11.08
N LEU A 64 -3.02 20.28 -11.91
CA LEU A 64 -1.64 20.44 -11.44
C LEU A 64 -1.42 21.79 -10.72
N ASP A 65 -2.30 22.75 -10.92
CA ASP A 65 -2.28 24.04 -10.19
C ASP A 65 -2.63 23.88 -8.70
N TYR A 66 -3.20 22.74 -8.30
CA TYR A 66 -3.47 22.43 -6.89
C TYR A 66 -2.25 21.87 -6.15
N LEU A 67 -1.14 21.67 -6.83
CA LEU A 67 0.13 21.32 -6.17
C LEU A 67 0.65 22.55 -5.41
N HIS A 68 0.92 22.36 -4.12
CA HIS A 68 1.45 23.43 -3.26
C HIS A 68 2.82 23.88 -3.72
N ASP A 69 3.18 25.12 -3.37
CA ASP A 69 4.51 25.64 -3.58
C ASP A 69 5.54 24.79 -2.83
N PRO A 70 6.54 24.18 -3.52
CA PRO A 70 7.54 23.36 -2.86
C PRO A 70 8.38 24.13 -1.82
N PHE A 71 8.53 25.44 -1.96
CA PHE A 71 9.28 26.27 -1.01
C PHE A 71 8.57 26.48 0.34
N LEU A 72 7.31 26.06 0.49
CA LEU A 72 6.65 25.96 1.80
C LEU A 72 7.21 24.83 2.67
N MET A 73 7.95 23.87 2.06
CA MET A 73 8.62 22.82 2.80
C MET A 73 9.91 23.38 3.42
N LYS A 74 10.06 23.18 4.71
CA LYS A 74 11.23 23.63 5.46
C LYS A 74 12.53 23.12 4.82
N ASP A 75 13.55 23.93 4.78
CA ASP A 75 14.89 23.68 4.23
C ASP A 75 14.94 23.45 2.69
N MET A 76 13.84 23.64 1.97
CA MET A 76 13.79 23.43 0.51
C MET A 76 14.74 24.36 -0.25
N ASP A 77 14.82 25.61 0.14
CA ASP A 77 15.75 26.61 -0.42
C ASP A 77 17.21 26.19 -0.20
N ILE A 78 17.55 25.73 1.00
CA ILE A 78 18.89 25.24 1.37
C ILE A 78 19.27 24.01 0.53
N ALA A 79 18.33 23.08 0.35
CA ALA A 79 18.54 21.87 -0.46
C ALA A 79 18.84 22.23 -1.93
N VAL A 80 18.00 23.11 -2.52
CA VAL A 80 18.16 23.57 -3.91
C VAL A 80 19.49 24.31 -4.10
N GLU A 81 19.86 25.20 -3.17
CA GLU A 81 21.13 25.92 -3.21
C GLU A 81 22.33 24.97 -3.12
N ARG A 82 22.26 23.96 -2.23
CA ARG A 82 23.34 22.99 -2.08
C ARG A 82 23.55 22.13 -3.34
N ILE A 83 22.46 21.66 -3.95
CA ILE A 83 22.53 20.91 -5.21
C ILE A 83 23.07 21.80 -6.33
N SER A 84 22.59 23.02 -6.45
CA SER A 84 23.06 23.99 -7.44
C SER A 84 24.56 24.29 -7.30
N THR A 85 25.04 24.37 -6.05
CA THR A 85 26.46 24.54 -5.75
C THR A 85 27.27 23.31 -6.15
N ALA A 86 26.76 22.11 -5.90
CA ALA A 86 27.43 20.87 -6.30
C ALA A 86 27.60 20.79 -7.83
N VAL A 87 26.53 21.10 -8.57
CA VAL A 87 26.55 21.14 -10.03
C VAL A 87 27.57 22.17 -10.55
N LYS A 88 27.56 23.39 -10.02
CA LYS A 88 28.52 24.46 -10.41
C LYS A 88 29.96 24.10 -10.14
N LYS A 89 30.25 23.40 -9.04
CA LYS A 89 31.60 22.99 -8.63
C LYS A 89 32.04 21.64 -9.18
N ASN A 90 31.20 20.99 -9.99
CA ASN A 90 31.40 19.63 -10.49
C ASN A 90 31.62 18.58 -9.39
N GLU A 91 30.93 18.74 -8.25
CA GLU A 91 31.00 17.82 -7.11
C GLU A 91 30.12 16.59 -7.36
N LYS A 92 30.62 15.39 -7.11
CA LYS A 92 29.84 14.15 -7.32
C LYS A 92 28.69 14.04 -6.32
N ILE A 93 27.50 13.73 -6.81
CA ILE A 93 26.28 13.56 -6.03
C ILE A 93 25.93 12.07 -5.98
N LEU A 94 25.65 11.54 -4.79
CA LEU A 94 25.07 10.21 -4.59
C LEU A 94 23.57 10.35 -4.31
N VAL A 95 22.75 9.70 -5.11
CA VAL A 95 21.32 9.51 -4.86
C VAL A 95 21.15 8.20 -4.10
N TYR A 96 20.72 8.27 -2.85
CA TYR A 96 20.58 7.13 -1.95
C TYR A 96 19.10 6.90 -1.65
N GLY A 97 18.60 5.69 -1.70
CA GLY A 97 17.21 5.38 -1.29
C GLY A 97 17.07 4.00 -0.69
N ASP A 98 15.91 3.71 -0.12
CA ASP A 98 15.65 2.37 0.40
C ASP A 98 15.34 1.37 -0.73
N TYR A 99 15.27 0.09 -0.38
CA TYR A 99 15.15 -1.04 -1.32
C TYR A 99 13.70 -1.40 -1.69
N ASP A 100 12.70 -0.75 -1.12
CA ASP A 100 11.30 -0.99 -1.47
C ASP A 100 10.82 -0.18 -2.69
N VAL A 101 9.52 -0.19 -2.97
CA VAL A 101 9.02 0.49 -4.18
C VAL A 101 9.12 2.00 -4.06
N ASP A 102 8.84 2.57 -2.88
CA ASP A 102 8.94 4.01 -2.68
C ASP A 102 10.39 4.47 -2.82
N GLY A 103 11.31 3.86 -2.10
CA GLY A 103 12.74 4.19 -2.19
C GLY A 103 13.31 4.01 -3.60
N THR A 104 13.02 2.88 -4.28
CA THR A 104 13.55 2.62 -5.64
C THR A 104 12.95 3.54 -6.70
N THR A 105 11.65 3.90 -6.61
CA THR A 105 11.04 4.88 -7.53
C THR A 105 11.55 6.29 -7.26
N ALA A 106 11.76 6.66 -6.00
CA ALA A 106 12.33 7.95 -5.61
C ALA A 106 13.78 8.11 -6.12
N VAL A 107 14.59 7.04 -6.00
CA VAL A 107 15.96 7.03 -6.56
C VAL A 107 15.92 7.13 -8.08
N ALA A 108 15.07 6.34 -8.75
CA ALA A 108 14.94 6.39 -10.21
C ALA A 108 14.52 7.78 -10.70
N LEU A 109 13.59 8.43 -9.98
CA LEU A 109 13.13 9.79 -10.26
C LEU A 109 14.26 10.81 -10.12
N MET A 110 14.91 10.86 -8.95
CA MET A 110 15.94 11.85 -8.65
C MET A 110 17.20 11.64 -9.50
N TYR A 111 17.65 10.38 -9.65
CA TYR A 111 18.79 10.03 -10.48
C TYR A 111 18.57 10.41 -11.94
N SER A 112 17.43 10.05 -12.53
CA SER A 112 17.12 10.39 -13.92
C SER A 112 17.09 11.91 -14.12
N PHE A 113 16.40 12.64 -13.25
CA PHE A 113 16.33 14.10 -13.34
C PHE A 113 17.70 14.76 -13.24
N LEU A 114 18.50 14.39 -12.24
CA LEU A 114 19.83 14.96 -12.08
C LEU A 114 20.74 14.57 -13.24
N LYS A 115 20.65 13.33 -13.73
CA LYS A 115 21.49 12.83 -14.83
C LYS A 115 21.24 13.57 -16.15
N ASP A 116 20.00 14.01 -16.38
CA ASP A 116 19.65 14.85 -17.54
C ASP A 116 20.28 16.24 -17.45
N GLN A 117 20.51 16.75 -16.26
CA GLN A 117 21.08 18.09 -16.02
C GLN A 117 22.59 18.05 -15.76
N TYR A 118 23.11 16.91 -15.24
CA TYR A 118 24.44 16.82 -14.69
C TYR A 118 24.99 15.39 -14.73
N SER A 119 26.15 15.18 -15.35
CA SER A 119 26.67 13.83 -15.59
C SER A 119 27.27 13.14 -14.36
N ASN A 120 27.77 13.92 -13.36
CA ASN A 120 28.53 13.38 -12.21
C ASN A 120 27.61 12.96 -11.06
N VAL A 121 26.69 12.06 -11.35
CA VAL A 121 25.70 11.51 -10.42
C VAL A 121 25.78 9.99 -10.43
N GLU A 122 25.67 9.40 -9.25
CA GLU A 122 25.61 7.97 -9.01
C GLU A 122 24.44 7.64 -8.07
N PHE A 123 23.99 6.38 -8.02
CA PHE A 123 22.96 5.97 -7.08
C PHE A 123 23.40 4.78 -6.23
N TYR A 124 22.76 4.60 -5.08
CA TYR A 124 22.99 3.50 -4.16
C TYR A 124 21.68 3.02 -3.53
N ILE A 125 21.50 1.70 -3.49
CA ILE A 125 20.42 1.03 -2.75
C ILE A 125 21.04 0.06 -1.76
N PRO A 126 20.74 0.13 -0.45
CA PRO A 126 21.29 -0.76 0.54
C PRO A 126 20.82 -2.22 0.36
N ASP A 127 21.68 -3.15 0.72
CA ASP A 127 21.30 -4.57 0.75
C ASP A 127 20.39 -4.87 1.96
N ARG A 128 19.18 -5.32 1.68
CA ARG A 128 18.15 -5.62 2.68
C ARG A 128 18.63 -6.55 3.80
N TYR A 129 19.50 -7.51 3.47
CA TYR A 129 19.92 -8.55 4.39
C TYR A 129 21.18 -8.19 5.17
N LYS A 130 22.12 -7.46 4.54
CA LYS A 130 23.42 -7.11 5.10
C LYS A 130 23.39 -5.77 5.83
N GLU A 131 22.65 -4.80 5.31
CA GLU A 131 22.64 -3.41 5.77
C GLU A 131 21.36 -3.04 6.52
N GLY A 132 20.24 -3.68 6.17
CA GLY A 132 18.93 -3.40 6.75
C GLY A 132 18.21 -2.25 6.04
N TYR A 133 17.24 -1.64 6.74
CA TYR A 133 16.42 -0.54 6.24
C TYR A 133 17.09 0.82 6.48
N GLY A 134 16.96 1.70 5.49
CA GLY A 134 17.37 3.09 5.58
C GLY A 134 18.86 3.34 5.38
N VAL A 135 19.36 4.47 5.86
CA VAL A 135 20.75 4.88 5.69
C VAL A 135 21.70 3.93 6.43
N SER A 136 22.73 3.41 5.75
CA SER A 136 23.74 2.50 6.29
C SER A 136 25.13 3.15 6.36
N PHE A 137 25.99 2.68 7.25
CA PHE A 137 27.40 3.09 7.26
C PHE A 137 28.12 2.63 5.99
N GLN A 138 27.80 1.45 5.47
CA GLN A 138 28.37 0.90 4.24
C GLN A 138 28.04 1.79 3.04
N GLY A 139 26.81 2.27 2.92
CA GLY A 139 26.42 3.18 1.85
C GLY A 139 27.11 4.55 1.95
N LEU A 140 27.35 5.05 3.16
CA LEU A 140 28.14 6.28 3.38
C LEU A 140 29.62 6.07 3.08
N ASP A 141 30.19 4.91 3.41
CA ASP A 141 31.57 4.54 3.04
C ASP A 141 31.71 4.41 1.51
N PHE A 142 30.70 3.85 0.84
CA PHE A 142 30.63 3.84 -0.63
C PHE A 142 30.66 5.26 -1.20
N ALA A 143 29.89 6.20 -0.63
CA ALA A 143 29.93 7.60 -1.03
C ALA A 143 31.34 8.21 -0.92
N CYS A 144 32.02 7.94 0.20
CA CYS A 144 33.39 8.41 0.43
C CYS A 144 34.37 7.82 -0.58
N GLN A 145 34.34 6.49 -0.79
CA GLN A 145 35.21 5.75 -1.72
C GLN A 145 35.04 6.22 -3.17
N ASN A 146 33.84 6.65 -3.53
CA ASN A 146 33.53 7.16 -4.86
C ASN A 146 33.69 8.69 -4.99
N ASN A 147 34.31 9.34 -3.99
CA ASN A 147 34.55 10.79 -3.96
C ASN A 147 33.28 11.66 -4.06
N CYS A 148 32.14 11.17 -3.61
CA CYS A 148 30.94 11.97 -3.51
C CYS A 148 31.12 13.10 -2.48
N LYS A 149 30.43 14.23 -2.70
CA LYS A 149 30.41 15.38 -1.79
C LYS A 149 29.03 15.61 -1.21
N VAL A 150 28.00 15.23 -1.94
CA VAL A 150 26.59 15.33 -1.54
C VAL A 150 25.94 13.96 -1.60
N VAL A 151 25.18 13.63 -0.57
CA VAL A 151 24.31 12.45 -0.51
C VAL A 151 22.87 12.98 -0.39
N ILE A 152 22.01 12.65 -1.34
CA ILE A 152 20.57 12.92 -1.27
C ILE A 152 19.89 11.60 -0.88
N THR A 153 19.37 11.53 0.35
CA THR A 153 18.61 10.35 0.79
C THR A 153 17.15 10.53 0.45
N LEU A 154 16.51 9.47 0.01
CA LEU A 154 15.12 9.42 -0.45
C LEU A 154 14.39 8.29 0.26
N ASP A 155 13.21 8.58 0.80
CA ASP A 155 12.38 7.63 1.54
C ASP A 155 13.11 7.05 2.78
N CYS A 156 14.07 7.76 3.30
CA CYS A 156 14.82 7.39 4.51
C CYS A 156 15.67 8.55 5.02
N GLY A 157 16.04 8.46 6.29
CA GLY A 157 17.06 9.36 6.85
C GLY A 157 16.58 10.19 8.03
N ILE A 158 15.27 10.44 8.21
CA ILE A 158 14.75 11.32 9.28
C ILE A 158 15.11 10.83 10.70
N LYS A 159 15.38 9.54 10.88
CA LYS A 159 15.84 8.94 12.15
C LYS A 159 17.34 8.59 12.16
N ALA A 160 18.10 8.95 11.12
CA ALA A 160 19.48 8.51 10.93
C ALA A 160 20.50 9.44 11.60
N VAL A 161 20.29 9.86 12.86
CA VAL A 161 21.11 10.85 13.58
C VAL A 161 22.59 10.47 13.56
N GLU A 162 22.95 9.25 14.01
CA GLU A 162 24.34 8.81 14.10
C GLU A 162 25.00 8.63 12.71
N LYS A 163 24.22 8.20 11.70
CA LYS A 163 24.72 8.06 10.33
C LYS A 163 25.01 9.41 9.69
N VAL A 164 24.13 10.40 9.90
CA VAL A 164 24.35 11.78 9.42
C VAL A 164 25.56 12.42 10.13
N LYS A 165 25.72 12.20 11.43
CA LYS A 165 26.92 12.62 12.18
C LYS A 165 28.19 11.99 11.61
N TYR A 166 28.14 10.69 11.30
CA TYR A 166 29.25 9.97 10.65
C TYR A 166 29.54 10.57 9.26
N ALA A 167 28.54 10.75 8.39
CA ALA A 167 28.69 11.35 7.07
C ALA A 167 29.40 12.72 7.16
N ARG A 168 28.94 13.57 8.08
CA ARG A 168 29.55 14.89 8.32
C ARG A 168 31.01 14.78 8.77
N SER A 169 31.38 13.80 9.60
CA SER A 169 32.77 13.58 10.03
C SER A 169 33.69 13.18 8.86
N LYS A 170 33.10 12.63 7.79
CA LYS A 170 33.79 12.26 6.54
C LYS A 170 33.79 13.37 5.49
N GLY A 171 33.20 14.54 5.79
CA GLY A 171 33.08 15.65 4.84
C GLY A 171 32.04 15.44 3.75
N LEU A 172 31.00 14.62 4.02
CA LEU A 172 29.83 14.46 3.18
C LEU A 172 28.70 15.39 3.64
N ASP A 173 28.13 16.13 2.74
CA ASP A 173 26.90 16.89 2.94
C ASP A 173 25.69 15.98 2.66
N VAL A 174 24.75 15.93 3.59
CA VAL A 174 23.55 15.10 3.47
C VAL A 174 22.33 15.99 3.31
N ILE A 175 21.50 15.69 2.31
CA ILE A 175 20.14 16.23 2.11
C ILE A 175 19.17 15.07 2.33
N ILE A 176 18.27 15.21 3.30
CA ILE A 176 17.27 14.18 3.61
C ILE A 176 15.95 14.54 2.93
N CYS A 177 15.40 13.61 2.14
CA CYS A 177 14.06 13.67 1.58
C CYS A 177 13.29 12.46 2.13
N ASP A 178 12.48 12.68 3.16
CA ASP A 178 11.80 11.62 3.89
C ASP A 178 10.34 12.03 4.18
N HIS A 179 9.51 11.08 4.56
CA HIS A 179 8.11 11.29 4.90
C HIS A 179 7.67 10.53 6.16
N HIS A 180 8.59 9.80 6.77
CA HIS A 180 8.35 9.07 8.01
C HIS A 180 8.22 10.03 9.20
N TYR A 181 7.56 9.57 10.28
CA TYR A 181 7.52 10.35 11.51
C TYR A 181 8.94 10.49 12.08
N PRO A 182 9.35 11.74 12.42
CA PRO A 182 10.63 11.99 13.07
C PRO A 182 10.80 11.22 14.39
N GLY A 183 12.05 11.01 14.80
CA GLY A 183 12.39 10.60 16.15
C GLY A 183 12.48 11.82 17.11
N ASP A 184 12.98 11.57 18.31
CA ASP A 184 13.16 12.63 19.33
C ASP A 184 14.18 13.69 18.90
N GLU A 185 15.16 13.31 18.07
CA GLU A 185 16.18 14.22 17.52
C GLU A 185 16.15 14.20 15.99
N ILE A 186 16.13 15.38 15.38
CA ILE A 186 16.28 15.55 13.94
C ILE A 186 17.77 15.51 13.56
N PRO A 187 18.16 14.70 12.55
CA PRO A 187 19.56 14.65 12.09
C PRO A 187 20.04 16.03 11.64
N LYS A 188 21.27 16.39 12.03
CA LYS A 188 21.94 17.66 11.65
C LYS A 188 22.48 17.58 10.23
N ALA A 189 21.62 17.29 9.26
CA ALA A 189 21.91 17.31 7.83
C ALA A 189 22.02 18.77 7.31
N VAL A 190 22.47 18.95 6.07
CA VAL A 190 22.49 20.28 5.42
C VAL A 190 21.07 20.78 5.21
N ALA A 191 20.17 19.90 4.79
CA ALA A 191 18.74 20.16 4.66
C ALA A 191 17.94 18.91 5.01
N VAL A 192 16.76 19.10 5.61
CA VAL A 192 15.83 18.03 5.93
C VAL A 192 14.48 18.36 5.31
N LEU A 193 14.14 17.67 4.24
CA LEU A 193 12.86 17.81 3.54
C LEU A 193 11.93 16.69 4.03
N ASP A 194 11.10 17.04 5.01
CA ASP A 194 10.10 16.16 5.56
C ASP A 194 8.88 16.98 5.97
N PRO A 195 7.70 16.74 5.38
CA PRO A 195 6.48 17.46 5.75
C PRO A 195 6.09 17.32 7.22
N LYS A 196 6.45 16.18 7.85
CA LYS A 196 6.07 15.81 9.22
C LYS A 196 7.07 16.31 10.27
N GLN A 197 8.23 16.88 9.86
CA GLN A 197 9.20 17.40 10.81
C GLN A 197 8.65 18.61 11.58
N PRO A 198 9.11 18.84 12.83
CA PRO A 198 8.73 20.02 13.60
C PRO A 198 9.02 21.33 12.83
N LEU A 199 8.10 22.30 12.97
CA LEU A 199 8.21 23.61 12.34
C LEU A 199 8.18 23.60 10.80
N CYS A 200 7.81 22.51 10.17
CA CYS A 200 7.53 22.48 8.74
C CYS A 200 6.09 22.96 8.48
N HIS A 201 5.94 24.01 7.70
CA HIS A 201 4.63 24.60 7.37
C HIS A 201 4.06 24.09 6.04
N TYR A 202 4.65 23.03 5.47
CA TYR A 202 4.11 22.44 4.26
C TYR A 202 2.67 21.95 4.48
N PRO A 203 1.71 22.36 3.65
CA PRO A 203 0.29 22.14 3.95
C PRO A 203 -0.13 20.67 3.97
N TYR A 204 0.47 19.84 3.11
CA TYR A 204 0.12 18.43 2.97
C TYR A 204 1.20 17.52 3.60
N LYS A 205 0.82 16.76 4.63
CA LYS A 205 1.76 15.96 5.44
C LYS A 205 2.01 14.54 4.92
N GLU A 206 1.14 14.03 4.06
CA GLU A 206 1.09 12.62 3.70
C GLU A 206 1.70 12.32 2.32
N LEU A 207 2.68 13.12 1.88
CA LEU A 207 3.45 12.79 0.68
C LEU A 207 4.16 11.43 0.87
N SER A 208 4.33 10.66 -0.22
CA SER A 208 5.27 9.52 -0.24
C SER A 208 6.72 10.01 -0.34
N GLY A 209 7.71 9.17 -0.07
CA GLY A 209 9.12 9.53 -0.20
C GLY A 209 9.49 9.98 -1.61
N CYS A 210 8.99 9.29 -2.64
CA CYS A 210 9.12 9.74 -4.04
C CYS A 210 8.39 11.06 -4.29
N GLY A 211 7.25 11.30 -3.64
CA GLY A 211 6.53 12.57 -3.67
C GLY A 211 7.36 13.72 -3.12
N VAL A 212 8.05 13.53 -1.99
CA VAL A 212 8.99 14.52 -1.44
C VAL A 212 10.15 14.78 -2.42
N GLY A 213 10.72 13.71 -3.00
CA GLY A 213 11.73 13.84 -4.06
C GLY A 213 11.23 14.63 -5.27
N PHE A 214 9.97 14.41 -5.69
CA PHE A 214 9.35 15.19 -6.77
C PHE A 214 9.20 16.67 -6.42
N LYS A 215 8.86 17.00 -5.18
CA LYS A 215 8.82 18.40 -4.72
C LYS A 215 10.19 19.07 -4.77
N LEU A 216 11.27 18.37 -4.44
CA LEU A 216 12.63 18.89 -4.60
C LEU A 216 12.97 19.14 -6.08
N ILE A 217 12.61 18.22 -6.98
CA ILE A 217 12.77 18.43 -8.43
C ILE A 217 11.96 19.65 -8.90
N GLN A 218 10.72 19.80 -8.42
CA GLN A 218 9.87 20.95 -8.75
C GLN A 218 10.50 22.28 -8.30
N ALA A 219 11.05 22.32 -7.08
CA ALA A 219 11.74 23.51 -6.55
C ALA A 219 12.99 23.86 -7.35
N TYR A 220 13.85 22.84 -7.60
CA TYR A 220 15.05 23.02 -8.41
C TYR A 220 14.72 23.53 -9.82
N SER A 221 13.70 22.93 -10.46
CA SER A 221 13.24 23.31 -11.79
C SER A 221 12.79 24.77 -11.85
N ARG A 222 12.05 25.24 -10.85
CA ARG A 222 11.63 26.66 -10.78
C ARG A 222 12.81 27.63 -10.71
N VAL A 223 13.84 27.32 -9.89
CA VAL A 223 15.02 28.17 -9.76
C VAL A 223 15.84 28.21 -11.05
N HIS A 224 15.90 27.09 -11.78
CA HIS A 224 16.72 26.96 -12.99
C HIS A 224 15.93 27.17 -14.30
N GLY A 225 14.66 27.61 -14.23
CA GLY A 225 13.85 27.90 -15.42
C GLY A 225 13.47 26.65 -16.25
N ILE A 226 13.49 25.46 -15.63
CA ILE A 226 13.03 24.21 -16.27
C ILE A 226 11.50 24.18 -16.22
N PRO A 227 10.80 24.10 -17.36
CA PRO A 227 9.35 24.13 -17.37
C PRO A 227 8.76 22.85 -16.76
N PHE A 228 7.59 22.95 -16.15
CA PHE A 228 6.90 21.79 -15.51
C PHE A 228 6.66 20.64 -16.52
N SER A 229 6.44 20.95 -17.77
CA SER A 229 6.29 19.95 -18.85
C SER A 229 7.50 19.02 -18.98
N ALA A 230 8.70 19.49 -18.63
CA ALA A 230 9.91 18.66 -18.67
C ALA A 230 9.98 17.66 -17.50
N ILE A 231 9.28 17.93 -16.40
CA ILE A 231 9.26 17.04 -15.22
C ILE A 231 7.95 16.24 -15.08
N TYR A 232 6.94 16.56 -15.90
CA TYR A 232 5.62 15.93 -15.85
C TYR A 232 5.68 14.40 -15.96
N HIS A 233 6.54 13.88 -16.81
CA HIS A 233 6.66 12.44 -17.06
C HIS A 233 7.11 11.64 -15.85
N TYR A 234 7.76 12.27 -14.84
CA TYR A 234 8.14 11.62 -13.59
C TYR A 234 6.95 11.30 -12.68
N LEU A 235 5.75 11.85 -12.95
CA LEU A 235 4.55 11.52 -12.20
C LEU A 235 4.16 10.04 -12.31
N ASP A 236 4.63 9.32 -13.35
CA ASP A 236 4.46 7.86 -13.43
C ASP A 236 5.13 7.12 -12.27
N LEU A 237 6.36 7.52 -11.88
CA LEU A 237 7.07 6.97 -10.73
C LEU A 237 6.39 7.36 -9.41
N VAL A 238 5.95 8.62 -9.31
CA VAL A 238 5.25 9.12 -8.11
C VAL A 238 3.94 8.35 -7.89
N ALA A 239 3.16 8.05 -8.95
CA ALA A 239 1.95 7.27 -8.82
C ALA A 239 2.23 5.82 -8.40
N VAL A 240 3.31 5.21 -8.88
CA VAL A 240 3.75 3.86 -8.45
C VAL A 240 4.15 3.87 -6.97
N SER A 241 4.88 4.88 -6.53
CA SER A 241 5.25 5.11 -5.14
C SER A 241 4.01 5.26 -4.24
N ILE A 242 3.16 6.26 -4.51
CA ILE A 242 1.91 6.53 -3.75
C ILE A 242 1.08 5.25 -3.57
N ALA A 243 0.91 4.49 -4.65
CA ALA A 243 0.14 3.25 -4.61
C ALA A 243 0.81 2.18 -3.75
N SER A 244 2.13 2.04 -3.82
CA SER A 244 2.85 0.92 -3.20
C SER A 244 3.17 1.15 -1.74
N ASP A 245 3.37 2.40 -1.33
CA ASP A 245 3.59 2.81 0.05
C ASP A 245 2.27 2.98 0.82
N ILE A 246 1.13 2.86 0.12
CA ILE A 246 -0.22 2.87 0.72
C ILE A 246 -0.50 4.20 1.45
N VAL A 247 0.08 5.31 0.99
CA VAL A 247 -0.22 6.64 1.53
C VAL A 247 -1.61 7.15 1.12
N PRO A 248 -2.22 8.08 1.87
CA PRO A 248 -3.55 8.62 1.56
C PRO A 248 -3.69 9.16 0.13
N ILE A 249 -4.77 8.79 -0.56
CA ILE A 249 -5.14 9.31 -1.89
C ILE A 249 -6.00 10.56 -1.74
N THR A 250 -5.45 11.54 -1.05
CA THR A 250 -6.07 12.85 -0.77
C THR A 250 -5.11 13.97 -1.20
N GLY A 251 -5.56 15.21 -1.18
CA GLY A 251 -4.72 16.38 -1.44
C GLY A 251 -3.80 16.24 -2.65
N GLU A 252 -2.52 16.54 -2.48
CA GLU A 252 -1.53 16.45 -3.56
C GLU A 252 -1.28 15.01 -4.04
N ASN A 253 -1.35 14.01 -3.16
CA ASN A 253 -1.20 12.61 -3.58
C ASN A 253 -2.28 12.22 -4.57
N ARG A 254 -3.54 12.68 -4.38
CA ARG A 254 -4.61 12.44 -5.33
C ARG A 254 -4.31 13.09 -6.69
N VAL A 255 -3.85 14.33 -6.69
CA VAL A 255 -3.49 15.05 -7.92
C VAL A 255 -2.36 14.32 -8.64
N MET A 256 -1.27 14.00 -7.94
CA MET A 256 -0.11 13.32 -8.52
C MET A 256 -0.46 11.89 -8.98
N ALA A 257 -1.26 11.15 -8.22
CA ALA A 257 -1.73 9.83 -8.61
C ALA A 257 -2.64 9.86 -9.85
N TYR A 258 -3.54 10.86 -9.95
CA TYR A 258 -4.42 11.03 -11.12
C TYR A 258 -3.62 11.25 -12.40
N PHE A 259 -2.71 12.23 -12.40
CA PHE A 259 -1.87 12.53 -13.57
C PHE A 259 -0.82 11.45 -13.82
N GLY A 260 -0.27 10.86 -12.78
CA GLY A 260 0.68 9.76 -12.88
C GLY A 260 0.05 8.48 -13.44
N LEU A 261 -1.16 8.12 -13.05
CA LEU A 261 -1.91 7.01 -13.67
C LEU A 261 -2.22 7.31 -15.15
N LYS A 262 -2.56 8.55 -15.49
CA LYS A 262 -2.73 8.95 -16.88
C LYS A 262 -1.44 8.74 -17.67
N GLN A 263 -0.31 9.20 -17.13
CA GLN A 263 1.02 9.00 -17.73
C GLN A 263 1.35 7.50 -17.88
N LEU A 264 1.10 6.68 -16.85
CA LEU A 264 1.30 5.23 -16.89
C LEU A 264 0.48 4.52 -17.96
N ASN A 265 -0.74 4.99 -18.22
CA ASN A 265 -1.64 4.38 -19.18
C ASN A 265 -1.40 4.86 -20.63
N GLU A 266 -1.01 6.12 -20.83
CA GLU A 266 -0.85 6.72 -22.15
C GLU A 266 0.60 6.67 -22.64
N PHE A 267 1.56 7.00 -21.78
CA PHE A 267 2.96 7.18 -22.14
C PHE A 267 3.92 6.66 -21.06
N PRO A 268 3.82 5.38 -20.65
CA PRO A 268 4.71 4.84 -19.62
C PRO A 268 6.16 4.86 -20.05
N ARG A 269 7.08 5.13 -19.13
CA ARG A 269 8.51 4.97 -19.37
C ARG A 269 8.86 3.53 -19.76
N THR A 270 9.97 3.34 -20.48
CA THR A 270 10.35 2.04 -21.06
C THR A 270 10.34 0.91 -20.03
N GLY A 271 10.95 1.10 -18.85
CA GLY A 271 10.99 0.06 -17.81
C GLY A 271 9.62 -0.31 -17.26
N LEU A 272 8.76 0.68 -16.99
CA LEU A 272 7.39 0.43 -16.52
C LEU A 272 6.53 -0.20 -17.61
N LYS A 273 6.68 0.21 -18.86
CA LYS A 273 5.97 -0.39 -20.01
C LYS A 273 6.23 -1.89 -20.09
N GLU A 274 7.50 -2.30 -19.99
CA GLU A 274 7.88 -3.71 -20.04
C GLU A 274 7.34 -4.47 -18.80
N LEU A 275 7.37 -3.85 -17.62
CA LEU A 275 6.82 -4.45 -16.41
C LEU A 275 5.30 -4.61 -16.45
N ILE A 276 4.59 -3.63 -17.01
CA ILE A 276 3.14 -3.69 -17.25
C ILE A 276 2.83 -4.85 -18.22
N ARG A 277 3.60 -5.03 -19.28
CA ARG A 277 3.44 -6.15 -20.20
C ARG A 277 3.61 -7.50 -19.50
N GLU A 278 4.64 -7.66 -18.67
CA GLU A 278 4.87 -8.89 -17.89
C GLU A 278 3.78 -9.11 -16.81
N SER A 279 3.01 -8.08 -16.45
CA SER A 279 1.92 -8.19 -15.48
C SER A 279 0.60 -8.69 -16.08
N GLU A 280 0.53 -8.86 -17.41
CA GLU A 280 -0.65 -9.34 -18.15
C GLU A 280 -1.90 -8.46 -17.95
N VAL A 281 -1.73 -7.19 -17.63
CA VAL A 281 -2.85 -6.24 -17.53
C VAL A 281 -3.26 -5.81 -18.93
N THR A 282 -4.52 -6.07 -19.30
CA THR A 282 -5.07 -5.77 -20.62
C THR A 282 -5.99 -4.55 -20.67
N LYS A 283 -6.30 -3.97 -19.51
CA LYS A 283 -7.12 -2.76 -19.34
C LYS A 283 -6.29 -1.62 -18.79
N ALA A 284 -6.85 -0.42 -18.77
CA ALA A 284 -6.22 0.71 -18.10
C ALA A 284 -5.91 0.38 -16.63
N LEU A 285 -4.68 0.68 -16.19
CA LEU A 285 -4.23 0.47 -14.83
C LEU A 285 -4.99 1.38 -13.86
N THR A 286 -5.34 0.79 -12.73
CA THR A 286 -5.82 1.49 -11.55
C THR A 286 -4.74 1.50 -10.46
N ILE A 287 -4.93 2.26 -9.38
CA ILE A 287 -4.07 2.17 -8.19
C ILE A 287 -4.03 0.74 -7.66
N GLU A 288 -5.17 0.04 -7.64
CA GLU A 288 -5.24 -1.37 -7.21
C GLU A 288 -4.36 -2.28 -8.08
N ASP A 289 -4.37 -2.10 -9.41
CA ASP A 289 -3.48 -2.86 -10.29
C ASP A 289 -2.00 -2.55 -10.01
N VAL A 290 -1.66 -1.30 -9.68
CA VAL A 290 -0.29 -0.94 -9.29
C VAL A 290 0.09 -1.63 -7.98
N VAL A 291 -0.76 -1.57 -6.94
CA VAL A 291 -0.53 -2.22 -5.63
C VAL A 291 -0.35 -3.73 -5.74
N PHE A 292 -1.18 -4.41 -6.53
CA PHE A 292 -1.22 -5.88 -6.55
C PHE A 292 -0.46 -6.53 -7.71
N LYS A 293 -0.13 -5.77 -8.76
CA LYS A 293 0.54 -6.32 -9.95
C LYS A 293 1.91 -5.70 -10.23
N ILE A 294 2.05 -4.38 -10.13
CA ILE A 294 3.32 -3.69 -10.46
C ILE A 294 4.24 -3.63 -9.23
N GLY A 295 3.79 -3.07 -8.12
CA GLY A 295 4.57 -2.92 -6.89
C GLY A 295 5.18 -4.23 -6.39
N PRO A 296 4.43 -5.37 -6.33
CA PRO A 296 4.99 -6.64 -5.90
C PRO A 296 6.13 -7.19 -6.78
N ARG A 297 6.16 -6.83 -8.07
CA ARG A 297 7.27 -7.18 -8.97
C ARG A 297 8.51 -6.35 -8.65
N ILE A 298 8.38 -5.03 -8.52
CA ILE A 298 9.47 -4.14 -8.12
C ILE A 298 10.03 -4.59 -6.76
N ASN A 299 9.17 -4.81 -5.77
CA ASN A 299 9.57 -5.30 -4.44
C ASN A 299 10.26 -6.68 -4.48
N ALA A 300 9.96 -7.52 -5.47
CA ALA A 300 10.58 -8.84 -5.57
C ALA A 300 12.08 -8.76 -5.85
N ALA A 301 12.55 -7.75 -6.57
CA ALA A 301 13.99 -7.52 -6.78
C ALA A 301 14.72 -7.36 -5.44
N GLY A 302 14.29 -6.45 -4.57
CA GLY A 302 14.90 -6.22 -3.24
C GLY A 302 14.68 -7.35 -2.22
N ARG A 303 13.78 -8.32 -2.50
CA ARG A 303 13.53 -9.48 -1.63
C ARG A 303 14.31 -10.72 -2.04
N MET A 304 14.61 -10.86 -3.32
CA MET A 304 15.23 -12.06 -3.89
C MET A 304 16.69 -11.83 -4.30
N GLU A 305 17.05 -10.57 -4.62
CA GLU A 305 18.38 -10.15 -5.02
C GLU A 305 18.71 -8.75 -4.46
N THR A 306 18.85 -7.72 -5.29
CA THR A 306 19.16 -6.34 -4.90
C THR A 306 18.13 -5.36 -5.41
N GLY A 307 17.83 -4.32 -4.63
CA GLY A 307 16.95 -3.21 -5.03
C GLY A 307 17.48 -2.40 -6.22
N SER A 308 18.80 -2.40 -6.44
CA SER A 308 19.44 -1.70 -7.57
C SER A 308 18.90 -2.16 -8.92
N LYS A 309 18.58 -3.44 -9.08
CA LYS A 309 17.99 -3.98 -10.32
C LYS A 309 16.63 -3.36 -10.65
N ALA A 310 15.84 -3.01 -9.64
CA ALA A 310 14.58 -2.27 -9.85
C ALA A 310 14.86 -0.86 -10.36
N VAL A 311 15.84 -0.17 -9.78
CA VAL A 311 16.25 1.16 -10.27
C VAL A 311 16.76 1.07 -11.71
N ASP A 312 17.63 0.10 -12.03
CA ASP A 312 18.17 -0.11 -13.39
C ASP A 312 17.04 -0.29 -14.42
N LEU A 313 15.98 -1.05 -14.07
CA LEU A 313 14.80 -1.16 -14.92
C LEU A 313 14.10 0.19 -15.10
N LEU A 314 13.84 0.90 -14.00
CA LEU A 314 13.05 2.14 -14.00
C LEU A 314 13.74 3.29 -14.73
N ILE A 315 15.08 3.34 -14.76
CA ILE A 315 15.86 4.37 -15.47
C ILE A 315 16.20 3.98 -16.90
N SER A 316 15.97 2.71 -17.30
CA SER A 316 16.36 2.21 -18.62
C SER A 316 15.56 2.87 -19.74
N SER A 317 16.27 3.39 -20.76
CA SER A 317 15.69 3.86 -22.03
C SER A 317 15.82 2.80 -23.14
N ASP A 318 16.69 1.80 -22.97
CA ASP A 318 16.86 0.70 -23.94
C ASP A 318 15.79 -0.38 -23.72
N THR A 319 14.96 -0.59 -24.73
CA THR A 319 13.86 -1.57 -24.68
C THR A 319 14.36 -3.01 -24.52
N ARG A 320 15.52 -3.37 -25.13
CA ARG A 320 16.05 -4.74 -25.03
C ARG A 320 16.53 -5.02 -23.62
N LEU A 321 17.26 -4.07 -23.05
CA LEU A 321 17.73 -4.15 -21.65
C LEU A 321 16.54 -4.20 -20.69
N ALA A 322 15.58 -3.29 -20.83
CA ALA A 322 14.38 -3.24 -20.01
C ALA A 322 13.56 -4.55 -20.10
N THR A 323 13.42 -5.13 -21.31
CA THR A 323 12.76 -6.43 -21.49
C THR A 323 13.48 -7.56 -20.74
N GLY A 324 14.81 -7.57 -20.77
CA GLY A 324 15.62 -8.56 -20.05
C GLY A 324 15.39 -8.46 -18.53
N ILE A 325 15.57 -7.25 -18.00
CA ILE A 325 15.43 -6.99 -16.56
C ILE A 325 13.99 -7.25 -16.06
N SER A 326 12.97 -6.83 -16.83
CA SER A 326 11.57 -7.02 -16.44
C SER A 326 11.18 -8.50 -16.35
N LYS A 327 11.66 -9.33 -17.27
CA LYS A 327 11.47 -10.79 -17.21
C LYS A 327 12.13 -11.41 -15.97
N GLU A 328 13.34 -10.97 -15.66
CA GLU A 328 14.07 -11.46 -14.49
C GLU A 328 13.35 -11.06 -13.19
N ILE A 329 12.91 -9.81 -13.07
CA ILE A 329 12.10 -9.33 -11.94
C ILE A 329 10.77 -10.10 -11.83
N ASN A 330 10.11 -10.39 -12.97
CA ASN A 330 8.90 -11.20 -12.97
C ASN A 330 9.15 -12.64 -12.48
N ASN A 331 10.29 -13.24 -12.86
CA ASN A 331 10.70 -14.55 -12.34
C ASN A 331 10.93 -14.52 -10.83
N PHE A 332 11.58 -13.50 -10.29
CA PHE A 332 11.71 -13.29 -8.83
C PHE A 332 10.34 -13.19 -8.15
N ASN A 333 9.40 -12.48 -8.75
CA ASN A 333 8.05 -12.40 -8.21
C ASN A 333 7.31 -13.75 -8.24
N ILE A 334 7.49 -14.56 -9.30
CA ILE A 334 6.94 -15.92 -9.38
C ILE A 334 7.55 -16.81 -8.28
N GLU A 335 8.87 -16.80 -8.12
CA GLU A 335 9.57 -17.56 -7.08
C GLU A 335 9.11 -17.12 -5.68
N ARG A 336 9.05 -15.82 -5.42
CA ARG A 336 8.53 -15.27 -4.16
C ARG A 336 7.10 -15.77 -3.88
N ARG A 337 6.19 -15.72 -4.87
CA ARG A 337 4.81 -16.21 -4.72
C ARG A 337 4.73 -17.71 -4.46
N SER A 338 5.61 -18.50 -5.09
CA SER A 338 5.70 -19.93 -4.82
C SER A 338 6.18 -20.19 -3.40
N THR A 339 7.26 -19.53 -2.98
CA THR A 339 7.81 -19.64 -1.62
C THR A 339 6.78 -19.22 -0.56
N ASP A 340 6.09 -18.10 -0.77
CA ASP A 340 5.03 -17.59 0.08
C ASP A 340 3.90 -18.63 0.25
N ARG A 341 3.43 -19.26 -0.82
CA ARG A 341 2.41 -20.33 -0.75
C ARG A 341 2.88 -21.54 0.05
N ILE A 342 4.11 -22.00 -0.17
CA ILE A 342 4.68 -23.15 0.54
C ILE A 342 4.74 -22.84 2.04
N ILE A 343 5.35 -21.71 2.41
CA ILE A 343 5.50 -21.32 3.83
C ILE A 343 4.13 -21.10 4.48
N THR A 344 3.18 -20.46 3.79
CA THR A 344 1.82 -20.28 4.32
C THR A 344 1.12 -21.63 4.57
N SER A 345 1.25 -22.59 3.65
CA SER A 345 0.66 -23.92 3.84
C SER A 345 1.29 -24.67 5.01
N GLU A 346 2.62 -24.60 5.17
CA GLU A 346 3.31 -25.17 6.32
C GLU A 346 2.88 -24.53 7.63
N ALA A 347 2.81 -23.20 7.66
CA ALA A 347 2.39 -22.45 8.84
C ALA A 347 0.94 -22.80 9.25
N MET A 348 0.02 -22.88 8.29
CA MET A 348 -1.37 -23.31 8.55
C MET A 348 -1.44 -24.74 9.11
N ARG A 349 -0.62 -25.65 8.58
CA ARG A 349 -0.53 -27.02 9.10
C ARG A 349 -0.02 -27.03 10.54
N MET A 350 1.07 -26.29 10.85
CA MET A 350 1.60 -26.17 12.21
C MET A 350 0.53 -25.65 13.18
N ILE A 351 -0.26 -24.65 12.79
CA ILE A 351 -1.36 -24.15 13.62
C ILE A 351 -2.41 -25.24 13.85
N SER A 352 -2.84 -25.94 12.80
CA SER A 352 -3.92 -26.93 12.90
C SER A 352 -3.54 -28.19 13.70
N GLU A 353 -2.25 -28.54 13.74
CA GLU A 353 -1.70 -29.68 14.46
C GLU A 353 -1.46 -29.39 15.96
N ASP A 354 -1.37 -28.11 16.36
CA ASP A 354 -1.15 -27.70 17.76
C ASP A 354 -2.41 -27.06 18.38
N GLN A 355 -3.06 -27.81 19.25
CA GLN A 355 -4.28 -27.37 19.95
C GLN A 355 -4.06 -26.11 20.81
N ARG A 356 -2.87 -25.87 21.31
CA ARG A 356 -2.56 -24.63 22.06
C ARG A 356 -2.64 -23.45 21.11
N THR A 357 -1.91 -23.52 19.99
CA THR A 357 -1.92 -22.46 18.97
C THR A 357 -3.32 -22.26 18.37
N VAL A 358 -4.12 -23.31 18.17
CA VAL A 358 -5.52 -23.14 17.69
C VAL A 358 -6.35 -22.27 18.62
N ASN A 359 -6.21 -22.44 19.94
CA ASN A 359 -7.01 -21.76 20.95
C ASN A 359 -6.39 -20.43 21.45
N SER A 360 -5.19 -20.08 21.02
CA SER A 360 -4.49 -18.84 21.41
C SER A 360 -5.11 -17.60 20.77
N ARG A 361 -4.91 -16.44 21.39
CA ARG A 361 -5.25 -15.12 20.84
C ARG A 361 -4.15 -14.54 19.97
N THR A 362 -3.02 -15.23 19.85
CA THR A 362 -1.91 -14.90 18.97
C THR A 362 -1.54 -16.07 18.07
N THR A 363 -0.74 -15.78 17.05
CA THR A 363 -0.02 -16.80 16.29
C THR A 363 1.46 -16.44 16.32
N VAL A 364 2.28 -17.27 16.96
CA VAL A 364 3.75 -17.12 16.91
C VAL A 364 4.34 -18.44 16.42
N LEU A 365 5.00 -18.41 15.26
CA LEU A 365 5.58 -19.59 14.64
C LEU A 365 7.05 -19.37 14.33
N TYR A 366 7.86 -20.39 14.49
CA TYR A 366 9.28 -20.40 14.15
C TYR A 366 9.62 -21.59 13.26
N ASN A 367 10.32 -21.29 12.16
CA ASN A 367 10.99 -22.32 11.36
C ASN A 367 12.28 -21.73 10.76
N PRO A 368 13.46 -22.31 11.06
CA PRO A 368 14.76 -21.78 10.63
C PRO A 368 14.96 -21.81 9.11
N LEU A 369 14.16 -22.59 8.37
CA LEU A 369 14.27 -22.76 6.92
C LEU A 369 13.44 -21.75 6.12
N TRP A 370 12.58 -20.95 6.76
CA TRP A 370 11.77 -19.98 6.06
C TRP A 370 12.58 -18.78 5.57
N LYS A 371 12.28 -18.29 4.36
CA LYS A 371 12.99 -17.13 3.79
C LYS A 371 12.56 -15.83 4.49
N LYS A 372 13.49 -15.10 5.11
CA LYS A 372 13.29 -13.82 5.82
C LYS A 372 12.52 -12.79 4.97
N GLY A 373 12.79 -12.69 3.66
CA GLY A 373 12.12 -11.73 2.77
C GLY A 373 10.62 -12.00 2.53
N VAL A 374 10.10 -13.16 2.96
CA VAL A 374 8.72 -13.63 2.69
C VAL A 374 7.87 -13.72 3.95
N ILE A 375 8.45 -13.93 5.14
CA ILE A 375 7.71 -14.17 6.39
C ILE A 375 6.69 -13.08 6.73
N GLY A 376 6.94 -11.81 6.38
CA GLY A 376 5.98 -10.72 6.60
C GLY A 376 4.72 -10.84 5.72
N ILE A 377 4.84 -11.42 4.52
CA ILE A 377 3.69 -11.70 3.65
C ILE A 377 2.89 -12.87 4.23
N VAL A 378 3.60 -13.90 4.71
CA VAL A 378 2.97 -15.05 5.38
C VAL A 378 2.20 -14.60 6.62
N ALA A 379 2.77 -13.75 7.47
CA ALA A 379 2.08 -13.19 8.63
C ALA A 379 0.77 -12.49 8.23
N SER A 380 0.77 -11.66 7.18
CA SER A 380 -0.44 -11.01 6.67
C SER A 380 -1.50 -12.03 6.19
N ARG A 381 -1.10 -13.09 5.47
CA ARG A 381 -2.03 -14.14 5.01
C ARG A 381 -2.62 -14.96 6.14
N LEU A 382 -1.86 -15.23 7.19
CA LEU A 382 -2.38 -15.96 8.34
C LEU A 382 -3.45 -15.17 9.08
N ILE A 383 -3.32 -13.82 9.13
CA ILE A 383 -4.36 -12.96 9.70
C ILE A 383 -5.68 -13.06 8.91
N GLU A 384 -5.62 -13.22 7.59
CA GLU A 384 -6.83 -13.41 6.77
C GLU A 384 -7.62 -14.67 7.19
N THR A 385 -6.94 -15.68 7.76
CA THR A 385 -7.55 -16.95 8.19
C THR A 385 -7.82 -17.01 9.68
N TYR A 386 -6.91 -16.51 10.52
CA TYR A 386 -6.97 -16.63 11.99
C TYR A 386 -7.14 -15.30 12.72
N TYR A 387 -7.42 -14.24 12.08
CA TYR A 387 -7.66 -12.85 12.51
C TYR A 387 -7.21 -12.50 13.95
N ARG A 388 -5.93 -12.58 14.18
CA ARG A 388 -5.28 -12.30 15.47
C ARG A 388 -3.84 -11.83 15.27
N PRO A 389 -3.23 -11.11 16.23
CA PRO A 389 -1.83 -10.71 16.14
C PRO A 389 -0.92 -11.89 15.82
N THR A 390 -0.09 -11.75 14.78
CA THR A 390 0.69 -12.85 14.21
C THR A 390 2.15 -12.46 14.07
N VAL A 391 3.06 -13.30 14.59
CA VAL A 391 4.51 -13.17 14.50
C VAL A 391 5.08 -14.41 13.81
N ILE A 392 5.80 -14.23 12.72
CA ILE A 392 6.48 -15.31 12.01
C ILE A 392 7.98 -15.10 12.13
N LEU A 393 8.66 -16.10 12.67
CA LEU A 393 10.08 -16.09 12.97
C LEU A 393 10.84 -17.06 12.05
N THR A 394 12.04 -16.67 11.67
CA THR A 394 13.00 -17.53 10.95
C THR A 394 14.41 -17.29 11.46
N GLU A 395 15.37 -18.09 11.02
CA GLU A 395 16.78 -17.90 11.35
C GLU A 395 17.45 -16.91 10.40
N SER A 396 18.21 -15.96 10.95
CA SER A 396 19.07 -15.06 10.19
C SER A 396 20.27 -14.66 11.04
N ASN A 397 21.50 -14.86 10.53
CA ASN A 397 22.74 -14.49 11.21
C ASN A 397 22.88 -15.06 12.63
N GLY A 398 22.40 -16.28 12.87
CA GLY A 398 22.45 -16.94 14.18
C GLY A 398 21.34 -16.57 15.16
N PHE A 399 20.50 -15.57 14.84
CA PHE A 399 19.36 -15.11 15.63
C PHE A 399 18.03 -15.57 15.02
N ALA A 400 16.99 -15.58 15.83
CA ALA A 400 15.61 -15.62 15.33
C ALA A 400 15.19 -14.21 14.93
N THR A 401 14.82 -14.04 13.66
CA THR A 401 14.35 -12.75 13.12
C THR A 401 12.92 -12.90 12.69
N GLY A 402 12.06 -11.95 13.05
CA GLY A 402 10.63 -12.03 12.84
C GLY A 402 10.01 -10.83 12.12
N SER A 403 8.86 -11.11 11.56
CA SER A 403 7.94 -10.10 11.07
C SER A 403 6.57 -10.32 11.71
N ALA A 404 6.04 -9.26 12.29
CA ALA A 404 4.78 -9.26 13.01
C ALA A 404 3.73 -8.41 12.26
N ARG A 405 2.47 -8.85 12.35
CA ARG A 405 1.31 -8.15 11.80
C ARG A 405 0.18 -8.14 12.82
N SER A 406 -0.64 -7.09 12.82
CA SER A 406 -1.76 -6.91 13.74
C SER A 406 -3.11 -6.96 13.05
N VAL A 407 -4.15 -7.09 13.87
CA VAL A 407 -5.55 -6.92 13.49
C VAL A 407 -5.99 -5.47 13.71
N HIS A 408 -7.13 -5.09 13.15
CA HIS A 408 -7.62 -3.72 13.24
C HIS A 408 -7.84 -3.27 14.70
N GLY A 409 -7.26 -2.11 15.04
CA GLY A 409 -7.42 -1.46 16.33
C GLY A 409 -6.57 -2.05 17.47
N TYR A 410 -5.68 -3.01 17.21
CA TYR A 410 -4.77 -3.55 18.22
C TYR A 410 -3.34 -3.07 18.01
N ASP A 411 -2.74 -2.47 19.05
CA ASP A 411 -1.36 -1.98 19.01
C ASP A 411 -0.35 -3.11 19.24
N LEU A 412 0.15 -3.65 18.13
CA LEU A 412 1.15 -4.70 18.12
C LEU A 412 2.52 -4.23 18.64
N TYR A 413 2.85 -2.95 18.44
CA TYR A 413 4.14 -2.41 18.88
C TYR A 413 4.27 -2.49 20.39
N GLN A 414 3.24 -2.06 21.13
CA GLN A 414 3.22 -2.16 22.59
C GLN A 414 3.31 -3.62 23.08
N ALA A 415 2.67 -4.55 22.39
CA ALA A 415 2.75 -5.96 22.74
C ALA A 415 4.18 -6.54 22.53
N ILE A 416 4.90 -6.13 21.49
CA ILE A 416 6.29 -6.52 21.28
C ILE A 416 7.20 -5.82 22.30
N GLU A 417 6.99 -4.54 22.58
CA GLU A 417 7.74 -3.74 23.54
C GLU A 417 7.66 -4.33 24.96
N SER A 418 6.51 -4.91 25.35
CA SER A 418 6.37 -5.60 26.63
C SER A 418 7.30 -6.80 26.81
N CYS A 419 7.88 -7.30 25.70
CA CYS A 419 8.86 -8.38 25.69
C CYS A 419 10.28 -7.86 25.39
N SER A 420 10.55 -6.56 25.50
CA SER A 420 11.80 -5.92 25.06
C SER A 420 13.06 -6.52 25.66
N ASP A 421 13.01 -6.99 26.91
CA ASP A 421 14.12 -7.66 27.61
C ASP A 421 14.54 -9.02 26.99
N LEU A 422 13.68 -9.62 26.17
CA LEU A 422 13.96 -10.85 25.42
C LEU A 422 14.50 -10.60 24.01
N LEU A 423 14.44 -9.34 23.55
CA LEU A 423 14.76 -8.95 22.18
C LEU A 423 16.13 -8.30 22.08
N GLU A 424 16.86 -8.61 21.00
CA GLU A 424 18.09 -7.91 20.63
C GLU A 424 17.79 -6.57 19.94
N SER A 425 16.71 -6.54 19.15
CA SER A 425 16.19 -5.34 18.49
C SER A 425 14.75 -5.53 18.06
N PHE A 426 13.98 -4.45 18.05
CA PHE A 426 12.65 -4.40 17.47
C PHE A 426 12.32 -2.99 16.96
N GLY A 427 11.33 -2.90 16.07
CA GLY A 427 10.86 -1.63 15.54
C GLY A 427 9.64 -1.82 14.65
N GLY A 428 8.87 -0.78 14.48
CA GLY A 428 7.67 -0.82 13.67
C GLY A 428 6.61 0.16 14.16
N HIS A 429 5.38 -0.17 13.88
CA HIS A 429 4.20 0.63 14.20
C HIS A 429 3.05 -0.27 14.66
N MET A 430 1.91 0.32 14.99
CA MET A 430 0.70 -0.35 15.49
C MET A 430 0.32 -1.63 14.71
N TYR A 431 0.48 -1.66 13.39
CA TYR A 431 -0.01 -2.76 12.54
C TYR A 431 1.08 -3.70 12.01
N ALA A 432 2.34 -3.29 12.07
CA ALA A 432 3.45 -4.08 11.55
C ALA A 432 4.73 -3.77 12.29
N ALA A 433 5.47 -4.83 12.65
CA ALA A 433 6.77 -4.69 13.31
C ALA A 433 7.76 -5.77 12.84
N GLY A 434 9.05 -5.46 13.00
CA GLY A 434 10.14 -6.39 12.89
C GLY A 434 10.79 -6.60 14.24
N LEU A 435 11.33 -7.79 14.50
CA LEU A 435 12.02 -8.11 15.76
C LEU A 435 13.13 -9.12 15.52
N THR A 436 14.10 -9.10 16.43
CA THR A 436 15.22 -10.06 16.46
C THR A 436 15.44 -10.49 17.90
N LEU A 437 15.62 -11.78 18.15
CA LEU A 437 15.85 -12.35 19.47
C LEU A 437 16.78 -13.56 19.39
N LYS A 438 17.36 -13.94 20.53
CA LYS A 438 18.12 -15.19 20.65
C LYS A 438 17.19 -16.38 20.52
N LYS A 439 17.67 -17.47 19.91
CA LYS A 439 16.85 -18.67 19.69
C LYS A 439 16.35 -19.30 21.00
N GLU A 440 17.16 -19.25 22.04
CA GLU A 440 16.80 -19.71 23.38
C GLU A 440 15.62 -18.94 24.00
N ASN A 441 15.38 -17.70 23.58
CA ASN A 441 14.30 -16.86 24.06
C ASN A 441 12.97 -17.08 23.33
N ILE A 442 12.92 -17.87 22.24
CA ILE A 442 11.71 -18.02 21.41
C ILE A 442 10.53 -18.49 22.25
N GLN A 443 10.72 -19.57 23.04
CA GLN A 443 9.62 -20.15 23.83
C GLN A 443 9.08 -19.16 24.87
N LEU A 444 9.97 -18.48 25.58
CA LEU A 444 9.58 -17.48 26.59
C LEU A 444 8.91 -16.26 25.95
N PHE A 445 9.36 -15.84 24.76
CA PHE A 445 8.72 -14.79 24.00
C PHE A 445 7.29 -15.19 23.59
N MET A 446 7.10 -16.42 23.07
CA MET A 446 5.77 -16.93 22.70
C MET A 446 4.79 -16.87 23.88
N GLU A 447 5.22 -17.33 25.05
CA GLU A 447 4.38 -17.37 26.25
C GLU A 447 4.04 -15.97 26.74
N ARG A 448 5.01 -15.08 26.85
CA ARG A 448 4.84 -13.72 27.36
C ARG A 448 4.02 -12.85 26.38
N PHE A 449 4.29 -13.00 25.09
CA PHE A 449 3.52 -12.29 24.06
C PHE A 449 2.05 -12.71 24.05
N GLU A 450 1.76 -14.03 24.17
CA GLU A 450 0.39 -14.53 24.29
C GLU A 450 -0.29 -14.00 25.58
N GLU A 451 0.40 -14.04 26.71
CA GLU A 451 -0.13 -13.54 28.00
C GLU A 451 -0.49 -12.06 27.92
N TYR A 452 0.41 -11.24 27.36
CA TYR A 452 0.16 -9.81 27.21
C TYR A 452 -1.02 -9.53 26.26
N VAL A 453 -1.03 -10.17 25.10
CA VAL A 453 -2.13 -10.01 24.13
C VAL A 453 -3.44 -10.52 24.71
N HIS A 454 -3.45 -11.65 25.39
CA HIS A 454 -4.64 -12.20 26.03
C HIS A 454 -5.24 -11.23 27.06
N GLY A 455 -4.40 -10.51 27.79
CA GLY A 455 -4.82 -9.52 28.78
C GLY A 455 -5.27 -8.18 28.22
N THR A 456 -4.88 -7.85 26.97
CA THR A 456 -5.09 -6.51 26.41
C THR A 456 -6.01 -6.47 25.18
N ILE A 457 -6.11 -7.56 24.41
CA ILE A 457 -6.98 -7.62 23.23
C ILE A 457 -8.43 -7.85 23.62
N THR A 458 -9.34 -7.11 23.02
CA THR A 458 -10.77 -7.29 23.24
C THR A 458 -11.37 -8.31 22.25
N GLU A 459 -12.50 -8.94 22.63
CA GLU A 459 -13.24 -9.83 21.72
C GLU A 459 -13.64 -9.12 20.42
N ASP A 460 -13.93 -7.82 20.51
CA ASP A 460 -14.28 -6.98 19.36
C ASP A 460 -13.15 -6.82 18.36
N GLN A 461 -11.89 -6.80 18.83
CA GLN A 461 -10.70 -6.73 17.97
C GLN A 461 -10.35 -8.08 17.31
N LEU A 462 -10.92 -9.17 17.80
CA LEU A 462 -10.75 -10.51 17.18
C LEU A 462 -11.81 -10.82 16.11
N VAL A 463 -12.72 -9.87 15.84
CA VAL A 463 -13.75 -10.01 14.80
C VAL A 463 -13.42 -9.10 13.63
N PRO A 464 -13.21 -9.64 12.42
CA PRO A 464 -12.95 -8.80 11.23
C PRO A 464 -14.16 -7.91 10.93
N ARG A 465 -13.87 -6.68 10.51
CA ARG A 465 -14.90 -5.67 10.20
C ARG A 465 -15.01 -5.42 8.71
N VAL A 466 -16.24 -5.16 8.26
CA VAL A 466 -16.52 -4.59 6.95
C VAL A 466 -17.09 -3.19 7.17
N PHE A 467 -16.35 -2.18 6.75
CA PHE A 467 -16.81 -0.79 6.81
C PHE A 467 -17.71 -0.53 5.60
N ILE A 468 -18.92 -0.06 5.87
CA ILE A 468 -19.96 0.23 4.89
C ILE A 468 -20.16 1.74 4.85
N ASP A 469 -20.08 2.34 3.67
CA ASP A 469 -20.21 3.79 3.51
C ASP A 469 -21.66 4.24 3.67
N THR A 470 -22.61 3.56 3.02
CA THR A 470 -24.03 3.91 3.12
C THR A 470 -24.94 2.74 2.70
N GLU A 471 -26.20 2.80 3.10
CA GLU A 471 -27.26 1.96 2.55
C GLU A 471 -27.66 2.44 1.16
N LEU A 472 -27.90 1.52 0.22
CA LEU A 472 -28.24 1.83 -1.16
C LEU A 472 -29.38 0.92 -1.63
N SER A 473 -30.45 1.53 -2.15
CA SER A 473 -31.52 0.80 -2.80
C SER A 473 -31.11 0.43 -4.24
N PHE A 474 -31.53 -0.74 -4.72
CA PHE A 474 -31.31 -1.13 -6.11
C PHE A 474 -31.97 -0.17 -7.12
N SER A 475 -33.01 0.58 -6.71
CA SER A 475 -33.63 1.62 -7.54
C SER A 475 -32.67 2.76 -7.89
N GLU A 476 -31.73 3.09 -6.97
CA GLU A 476 -30.75 4.16 -7.17
C GLU A 476 -29.61 3.75 -8.10
N ILE A 477 -29.35 2.45 -8.22
CA ILE A 477 -28.22 1.94 -9.01
C ILE A 477 -28.58 2.02 -10.50
N ASN A 478 -27.92 2.91 -11.22
CA ASN A 478 -28.01 3.05 -12.67
C ASN A 478 -26.65 3.46 -13.26
N GLU A 479 -26.58 3.60 -14.57
CA GLU A 479 -25.33 3.96 -15.24
C GLU A 479 -24.81 5.35 -14.82
N ASP A 480 -25.67 6.32 -14.57
CA ASP A 480 -25.28 7.67 -14.18
C ASP A 480 -24.74 7.69 -12.74
N PHE A 481 -25.38 6.93 -11.84
CA PHE A 481 -24.85 6.70 -10.49
C PHE A 481 -23.42 6.10 -10.56
N PHE A 482 -23.24 5.05 -11.35
CA PHE A 482 -21.94 4.40 -11.50
C PHE A 482 -20.90 5.32 -12.15
N LYS A 483 -21.26 6.08 -13.17
CA LYS A 483 -20.36 7.06 -13.81
C LYS A 483 -19.88 8.11 -12.81
N THR A 484 -20.81 8.66 -12.01
CA THR A 484 -20.48 9.66 -10.99
C THR A 484 -19.61 9.04 -9.89
N MET A 485 -19.96 7.85 -9.40
CA MET A 485 -19.16 7.11 -8.44
C MET A 485 -17.74 6.85 -8.98
N ASN A 486 -17.61 6.53 -10.25
CA ASN A 486 -16.29 6.27 -10.86
C ASN A 486 -15.40 7.51 -10.94
N GLN A 487 -15.95 8.72 -10.89
CA GLN A 487 -15.16 9.96 -10.84
C GLN A 487 -14.45 10.14 -9.49
N PHE A 488 -14.81 9.38 -8.44
CA PHE A 488 -14.05 9.35 -7.20
C PHE A 488 -12.65 8.74 -7.37
N GLN A 489 -12.38 8.02 -8.44
CA GLN A 489 -11.04 7.50 -8.74
C GLN A 489 -10.00 8.63 -8.86
N PRO A 490 -8.72 8.32 -8.56
CA PRO A 490 -8.17 7.03 -8.12
C PRO A 490 -8.57 6.67 -6.69
N PHE A 491 -8.92 5.40 -6.46
CA PHE A 491 -9.22 4.87 -5.14
C PHE A 491 -7.95 4.41 -4.41
N GLY A 492 -7.95 4.53 -3.08
CA GLY A 492 -6.88 4.10 -2.19
C GLY A 492 -7.12 4.57 -0.77
N PRO A 493 -6.15 4.51 0.15
CA PRO A 493 -6.34 4.94 1.53
C PRO A 493 -6.99 6.32 1.63
N GLU A 494 -7.89 6.50 2.58
CA GLU A 494 -8.75 7.68 2.80
C GLU A 494 -9.69 8.05 1.64
N ASN A 495 -9.57 7.38 0.50
CA ASN A 495 -10.51 7.44 -0.62
C ASN A 495 -10.78 6.04 -1.18
N MET A 496 -11.13 5.09 -0.31
CA MET A 496 -11.43 3.71 -0.72
C MET A 496 -12.64 3.63 -1.66
N SER A 497 -12.66 2.57 -2.50
CA SER A 497 -13.86 2.25 -3.29
C SER A 497 -15.05 2.06 -2.36
N PRO A 498 -16.20 2.72 -2.62
CA PRO A 498 -17.36 2.66 -1.76
C PRO A 498 -17.89 1.24 -1.57
N VAL A 499 -18.29 0.94 -0.33
CA VAL A 499 -18.99 -0.29 0.04
C VAL A 499 -20.40 0.08 0.47
N PHE A 500 -21.37 -0.54 -0.18
CA PHE A 500 -22.80 -0.33 0.07
C PHE A 500 -23.41 -1.51 0.81
N VAL A 501 -24.51 -1.28 1.49
CA VAL A 501 -25.39 -2.33 2.00
C VAL A 501 -26.75 -2.23 1.34
N SER A 502 -27.30 -3.35 0.89
CA SER A 502 -28.71 -3.47 0.50
C SER A 502 -29.36 -4.57 1.32
N ARG A 503 -30.53 -4.27 1.85
CA ARG A 503 -31.27 -5.17 2.73
C ARG A 503 -32.43 -5.84 1.99
N ASN A 504 -32.79 -7.04 2.50
CA ASN A 504 -33.90 -7.80 2.00
C ASN A 504 -33.83 -8.02 0.48
N VAL A 505 -32.67 -8.49 0.01
CA VAL A 505 -32.49 -8.90 -1.37
C VAL A 505 -32.81 -10.38 -1.56
N PHE A 506 -33.18 -10.75 -2.77
CA PHE A 506 -33.56 -12.12 -3.15
C PHE A 506 -32.78 -12.52 -4.40
N ASP A 507 -32.45 -13.79 -4.52
CA ASP A 507 -32.00 -14.35 -5.80
C ASP A 507 -33.20 -14.66 -6.69
N THR A 508 -33.10 -14.31 -7.97
CA THR A 508 -34.19 -14.55 -8.95
C THR A 508 -34.39 -16.03 -9.28
N GLY A 509 -33.63 -16.93 -8.67
CA GLY A 509 -33.60 -18.35 -8.97
C GLY A 509 -32.51 -18.75 -9.97
N ALA A 510 -31.69 -17.80 -10.43
CA ALA A 510 -30.56 -18.02 -11.35
C ALA A 510 -29.24 -18.30 -10.60
N GLY A 511 -29.24 -18.24 -9.29
CA GLY A 511 -28.08 -18.44 -8.44
C GLY A 511 -27.44 -19.82 -8.59
N ARG A 512 -26.11 -19.85 -8.60
CA ARG A 512 -25.33 -21.09 -8.68
C ARG A 512 -23.99 -20.96 -8.01
N MET A 513 -23.47 -22.09 -7.56
CA MET A 513 -22.08 -22.21 -7.13
C MET A 513 -21.15 -22.21 -8.35
N VAL A 514 -20.02 -21.51 -8.24
CA VAL A 514 -18.98 -21.39 -9.28
C VAL A 514 -17.59 -21.51 -8.63
N GLY A 515 -16.55 -21.64 -9.47
CA GLY A 515 -15.19 -21.95 -9.02
C GLY A 515 -14.87 -23.42 -9.18
N SER A 516 -13.59 -23.80 -9.05
CA SER A 516 -13.12 -25.18 -9.29
C SER A 516 -13.65 -26.19 -8.27
N SER A 517 -13.94 -25.73 -7.05
CA SER A 517 -14.51 -26.50 -5.95
C SER A 517 -15.93 -26.05 -5.55
N GLY A 518 -16.56 -25.17 -6.34
CA GLY A 518 -17.89 -24.64 -6.05
C GLY A 518 -17.92 -23.67 -4.85
N GLU A 519 -16.81 -23.07 -4.51
CA GLU A 519 -16.63 -22.23 -3.32
C GLU A 519 -17.19 -20.81 -3.44
N HIS A 520 -17.55 -20.36 -4.63
CA HIS A 520 -18.08 -19.02 -4.90
C HIS A 520 -19.55 -19.07 -5.30
N LEU A 521 -20.23 -17.94 -5.18
CA LEU A 521 -21.62 -17.79 -5.66
C LEU A 521 -21.69 -16.79 -6.82
N LYS A 522 -22.37 -17.20 -7.87
CA LYS A 522 -22.86 -16.31 -8.94
C LYS A 522 -24.35 -16.19 -8.78
N LEU A 523 -24.86 -14.97 -8.51
CA LEU A 523 -26.25 -14.69 -8.20
C LEU A 523 -26.82 -13.69 -9.19
N ASP A 524 -28.15 -13.65 -9.29
CA ASP A 524 -28.91 -12.58 -9.95
C ASP A 524 -29.91 -12.03 -8.94
N LEU A 525 -29.64 -10.84 -8.40
CA LEU A 525 -30.30 -10.31 -7.22
C LEU A 525 -31.32 -9.25 -7.56
N CYS A 526 -32.49 -9.33 -6.95
CA CYS A 526 -33.52 -8.29 -6.97
C CYS A 526 -33.89 -7.85 -5.54
N GLN A 527 -34.60 -6.73 -5.45
CA GLN A 527 -35.13 -6.18 -4.20
C GLN A 527 -36.61 -5.89 -4.40
N GLU A 528 -37.48 -6.28 -3.48
CA GLU A 528 -38.93 -6.14 -3.60
C GLU A 528 -39.39 -4.73 -3.99
N SER A 529 -38.71 -3.71 -3.45
CA SER A 529 -39.02 -2.30 -3.73
C SER A 529 -38.69 -1.85 -5.16
N THR A 530 -37.95 -2.65 -5.94
CA THR A 530 -37.45 -2.27 -7.29
C THR A 530 -38.20 -2.91 -8.46
N GLY A 531 -39.19 -3.74 -8.18
CA GLY A 531 -39.92 -4.46 -9.23
C GLY A 531 -39.06 -5.49 -9.93
N GLN A 532 -39.00 -5.45 -11.27
CA GLN A 532 -38.26 -6.44 -12.08
C GLN A 532 -36.76 -6.16 -12.25
N LYS A 533 -36.18 -5.11 -11.60
CA LYS A 533 -34.77 -4.76 -11.77
C LYS A 533 -33.88 -5.72 -11.00
N SER A 534 -33.05 -6.45 -11.73
CA SER A 534 -32.05 -7.35 -11.13
C SER A 534 -30.62 -6.96 -11.48
N PHE A 535 -29.69 -7.39 -10.64
CA PHE A 535 -28.25 -7.19 -10.83
C PHE A 535 -27.49 -8.50 -10.70
N SER A 536 -26.62 -8.77 -11.68
CA SER A 536 -25.66 -9.85 -11.56
C SER A 536 -24.71 -9.59 -10.39
N ALA A 537 -24.49 -10.60 -9.57
CA ALA A 537 -23.61 -10.51 -8.39
C ALA A 537 -22.62 -11.69 -8.33
N ILE A 538 -21.44 -11.44 -7.77
CA ILE A 538 -20.42 -12.44 -7.47
C ILE A 538 -20.06 -12.35 -5.98
N ALA A 539 -20.05 -13.50 -5.28
CA ALA A 539 -19.64 -13.60 -3.89
C ALA A 539 -18.55 -14.66 -3.76
N PHE A 540 -17.32 -14.20 -3.55
CA PHE A 540 -16.17 -15.10 -3.44
C PHE A 540 -16.15 -15.78 -2.08
N SER A 541 -15.91 -17.11 -2.09
CA SER A 541 -15.79 -17.98 -0.90
C SER A 541 -17.02 -17.90 0.03
N GLN A 542 -18.24 -17.82 -0.55
CA GLN A 542 -19.50 -17.67 0.19
C GLN A 542 -20.56 -18.73 -0.15
N ALA A 543 -20.12 -19.86 -0.69
CA ALA A 543 -21.02 -20.97 -1.06
C ALA A 543 -21.83 -21.54 0.11
N ASN A 544 -21.39 -21.33 1.35
CA ASN A 544 -22.11 -21.76 2.57
C ASN A 544 -23.52 -21.14 2.71
N HIS A 545 -23.78 -20.00 2.06
CA HIS A 545 -25.10 -19.35 2.05
C HIS A 545 -26.03 -19.91 0.95
N PHE A 546 -25.54 -20.78 0.06
CA PHE A 546 -26.27 -21.17 -1.13
C PHE A 546 -27.61 -21.83 -0.85
N GLU A 547 -27.66 -22.78 0.08
CA GLU A 547 -28.90 -23.51 0.40
C GLU A 547 -29.98 -22.56 0.98
N TYR A 548 -29.59 -21.58 1.79
CA TYR A 548 -30.51 -20.58 2.31
C TYR A 548 -31.06 -19.69 1.18
N ILE A 549 -30.18 -19.21 0.30
CA ILE A 549 -30.51 -18.33 -0.83
C ILE A 549 -31.41 -19.07 -1.84
N LYS A 550 -31.06 -20.32 -2.18
CA LYS A 550 -31.83 -21.17 -3.09
C LYS A 550 -33.26 -21.42 -2.61
N GLY A 551 -33.48 -21.37 -1.30
CA GLY A 551 -34.80 -21.47 -0.68
C GLY A 551 -35.71 -20.26 -0.92
N GLY A 552 -35.24 -19.22 -1.65
CA GLY A 552 -36.01 -18.00 -1.92
C GLY A 552 -36.14 -17.07 -0.72
N ASN A 553 -35.29 -17.24 0.27
CA ASN A 553 -35.33 -16.42 1.49
C ASN A 553 -34.63 -15.07 1.30
N PRO A 554 -35.10 -13.99 1.97
CA PRO A 554 -34.44 -12.70 1.94
C PRO A 554 -33.13 -12.72 2.73
N PHE A 555 -32.17 -11.93 2.28
CA PHE A 555 -30.88 -11.74 2.95
C PHE A 555 -30.33 -10.34 2.71
N ASP A 556 -29.37 -9.94 3.53
CA ASP A 556 -28.68 -8.66 3.38
C ASP A 556 -27.30 -8.88 2.73
N ILE A 557 -26.86 -7.94 1.91
CA ILE A 557 -25.54 -7.96 1.27
C ILE A 557 -24.79 -6.66 1.53
N CYS A 558 -23.47 -6.76 1.73
CA CYS A 558 -22.60 -5.62 1.53
C CYS A 558 -21.69 -5.86 0.32
N TYR A 559 -21.52 -4.84 -0.52
CA TYR A 559 -20.92 -4.99 -1.84
C TYR A 559 -20.27 -3.71 -2.36
N SER A 560 -19.38 -3.85 -3.33
CA SER A 560 -18.92 -2.77 -4.21
C SER A 560 -19.54 -2.92 -5.61
N LEU A 561 -19.69 -1.79 -6.30
CA LEU A 561 -20.16 -1.75 -7.69
C LEU A 561 -18.98 -1.83 -8.65
N GLU A 562 -19.06 -2.71 -9.63
CA GLU A 562 -18.02 -2.89 -10.64
C GLU A 562 -18.65 -2.98 -12.04
N MET A 563 -17.87 -2.60 -13.06
CA MET A 563 -18.24 -2.87 -14.45
C MET A 563 -17.62 -4.21 -14.86
N ASN A 564 -18.44 -5.20 -15.04
CA ASN A 564 -18.01 -6.48 -15.60
C ASN A 564 -18.07 -6.44 -17.12
N GLU A 565 -16.94 -6.73 -17.78
CA GLU A 565 -16.87 -6.85 -19.23
C GLU A 565 -16.66 -8.33 -19.60
N PHE A 566 -17.66 -8.91 -20.26
CA PHE A 566 -17.57 -10.27 -20.73
C PHE A 566 -18.02 -10.36 -22.19
N ARG A 567 -17.14 -10.86 -23.07
CA ARG A 567 -17.39 -10.97 -24.53
C ARG A 567 -17.86 -9.66 -25.18
N GLY A 568 -17.31 -8.53 -24.73
CA GLY A 568 -17.65 -7.20 -25.24
C GLY A 568 -18.90 -6.57 -24.62
N ASN A 569 -19.67 -7.29 -23.83
CA ASN A 569 -20.82 -6.75 -23.11
C ASN A 569 -20.37 -6.19 -21.75
N LYS A 570 -20.75 -4.94 -21.47
CA LYS A 570 -20.48 -4.25 -20.20
C LYS A 570 -21.73 -4.19 -19.37
N ASN A 571 -21.71 -4.77 -18.20
CA ASN A 571 -22.83 -4.77 -17.27
C ASN A 571 -22.37 -4.40 -15.87
N LEU A 572 -23.21 -3.64 -15.15
CA LEU A 572 -23.00 -3.41 -13.73
C LEU A 572 -23.13 -4.74 -12.98
N GLN A 573 -22.16 -5.00 -12.09
CA GLN A 573 -22.10 -6.18 -11.26
C GLN A 573 -21.86 -5.78 -9.81
N LEU A 574 -22.52 -6.50 -8.89
CA LEU A 574 -22.29 -6.39 -7.46
C LEU A 574 -21.16 -7.36 -7.07
N ASN A 575 -20.05 -6.83 -6.57
CA ASN A 575 -19.00 -7.64 -5.96
C ASN A 575 -19.26 -7.73 -4.45
N ILE A 576 -19.87 -8.85 -4.03
CA ILE A 576 -20.34 -9.05 -2.65
C ILE A 576 -19.15 -9.31 -1.73
N ARG A 577 -19.01 -8.45 -0.72
CA ARG A 577 -17.99 -8.56 0.32
C ARG A 577 -18.41 -9.51 1.43
N ASP A 578 -19.70 -9.53 1.75
CA ASP A 578 -20.27 -10.39 2.78
C ASP A 578 -21.80 -10.51 2.62
N ILE A 579 -22.35 -11.61 3.12
CA ILE A 579 -23.78 -11.91 3.15
C ILE A 579 -24.18 -12.12 4.60
N LYS A 580 -25.36 -11.58 4.99
CA LYS A 580 -26.00 -11.88 6.28
C LYS A 580 -27.39 -12.41 6.07
N THR A 581 -27.68 -13.50 6.77
CA THR A 581 -29.01 -14.07 6.88
C THR A 581 -29.71 -13.58 8.16
N PRO A 582 -31.06 -13.59 8.25
CA PRO A 582 -31.75 -13.21 9.48
C PRO A 582 -31.24 -13.98 10.70
N GLY A 583 -30.83 -13.25 11.75
CA GLY A 583 -30.27 -13.79 12.99
C GLY A 583 -28.74 -13.83 13.04
N GLU A 584 -28.05 -13.38 12.00
CA GLU A 584 -26.59 -13.16 11.98
C GLU A 584 -26.27 -11.65 12.20
#